data_a65a51a9130861955b19c29346c003e0
#
_entry.id   a65a51a9130861955b19c29346c003e0
#
_cell.length_a   1.000
_cell.length_b   1.000
_cell.length_c   1.000
_cell.angle_alpha   90.00
_cell.angle_beta   90.00
_cell.angle_gamma   90.00
#
_symmetry.space_group_name_H-M   'P 1'
#
loop_
_entity.id
_entity.type
_entity.pdbx_description
1 polymer ?
#
loop_
_entity_poly.entity_id
_entity_poly.type
_entity_poly.pdbx_seq_one_letter_code
_entity_poly.pdbx_strand_id
1 'polypeptide(L)'
;MLFSKRKQVVKRILIVEDEPLAAFDNETIIESAGYEVVATHDNVTDALAALDAAAGAGPVDLIIADVKLSGKRSGLDLAREASARGVPVLFATGRCPPEAAVVSIGCLMKPYGEKGLKEALRAVEEHLQGKTPKLPKGLELFPIVAR
;
A
#
# COMPACT_ATOMS: atom_id res chain seq x y z
N MET A 1 26.71 -18.82 6.33
CA MET A 1 27.09 -17.59 6.35
C MET A 1 26.52 -16.84 7.46
N LEU A 2 27.25 -16.00 7.87
CA LEU A 2 26.98 -15.30 9.04
C LEU A 2 25.88 -14.28 8.89
N PHE A 3 25.65 -13.80 7.69
CA PHE A 3 24.66 -12.75 7.49
C PHE A 3 23.77 -13.11 6.35
N SER A 4 22.64 -13.71 6.64
CA SER A 4 21.60 -13.83 5.63
C SER A 4 21.00 -12.44 5.42
N LYS A 5 20.93 -11.99 4.19
CA LYS A 5 20.15 -10.83 3.86
C LYS A 5 18.72 -11.08 4.29
N ARG A 6 18.14 -10.12 4.99
CA ARG A 6 16.73 -10.16 5.33
C ARG A 6 15.93 -10.23 4.03
N LYS A 7 15.14 -11.28 3.87
CA LYS A 7 14.32 -11.43 2.68
C LYS A 7 13.24 -10.37 2.68
N GLN A 8 13.27 -9.50 1.68
CA GLN A 8 12.30 -8.43 1.52
C GLN A 8 11.07 -8.98 0.82
N VAL A 9 9.88 -8.80 1.39
CA VAL A 9 8.63 -9.28 0.81
C VAL A 9 7.91 -8.20 0.01
N VAL A 10 8.17 -6.92 0.28
CA VAL A 10 7.60 -5.82 -0.49
C VAL A 10 8.69 -5.23 -1.37
N LYS A 11 8.52 -5.34 -2.68
CA LYS A 11 9.46 -4.79 -3.68
C LYS A 11 8.75 -3.92 -4.69
N ARG A 12 7.57 -4.29 -5.13
CA ARG A 12 6.82 -3.65 -6.20
C ARG A 12 5.51 -3.10 -5.67
N ILE A 13 5.33 -1.79 -5.82
CA ILE A 13 4.22 -1.05 -5.22
C ILE A 13 3.41 -0.36 -6.31
N LEU A 14 2.09 -0.49 -6.22
CA LEU A 14 1.14 0.26 -7.05
C LEU A 14 0.58 1.40 -6.19
N ILE A 15 0.59 2.62 -6.73
CA ILE A 15 0.04 3.80 -6.06
C ILE A 15 -1.29 4.15 -6.68
N VAL A 16 -2.31 4.40 -5.85
CA VAL A 16 -3.64 4.82 -6.31
C VAL A 16 -4.05 6.06 -5.51
N GLU A 17 -3.97 7.22 -6.14
CA GLU A 17 -4.16 8.51 -5.50
C GLU A 17 -4.66 9.50 -6.54
N ASP A 18 -5.76 10.21 -6.27
CA ASP A 18 -6.35 11.13 -7.24
C ASP A 18 -5.88 12.57 -7.10
N GLU A 19 -5.13 12.89 -6.04
CA GLU A 19 -4.54 14.22 -5.87
C GLU A 19 -3.13 14.18 -6.48
N PRO A 20 -2.88 14.95 -7.58
CA PRO A 20 -1.63 14.82 -8.34
C PRO A 20 -0.34 15.09 -7.55
N LEU A 21 -0.35 16.08 -6.67
CA LEU A 21 0.85 16.39 -5.89
C LEU A 21 1.15 15.29 -4.87
N ALA A 22 0.12 14.77 -4.21
CA ALA A 22 0.29 13.67 -3.27
C ALA A 22 0.77 12.41 -3.99
N ALA A 23 0.24 12.12 -5.17
CA ALA A 23 0.67 10.99 -5.98
C ALA A 23 2.14 11.10 -6.35
N PHE A 24 2.57 12.28 -6.82
CA PHE A 24 3.96 12.51 -7.19
C PHE A 24 4.90 12.40 -5.99
N ASP A 25 4.53 13.00 -4.86
CA ASP A 25 5.34 12.94 -3.65
C ASP A 25 5.51 11.49 -3.17
N ASN A 26 4.43 10.72 -3.15
CA ASN A 26 4.49 9.31 -2.76
C ASN A 26 5.40 8.51 -3.69
N GLU A 27 5.28 8.72 -4.99
CA GLU A 27 6.11 8.04 -5.97
C GLU A 27 7.60 8.33 -5.72
N THR A 28 7.93 9.61 -5.52
CA THR A 28 9.30 10.03 -5.26
C THR A 28 9.85 9.41 -3.98
N ILE A 29 9.08 9.46 -2.89
CA ILE A 29 9.51 8.93 -1.60
C ILE A 29 9.70 7.42 -1.67
N ILE A 30 8.76 6.72 -2.27
CA ILE A 30 8.76 5.26 -2.36
C ILE A 30 9.95 4.78 -3.19
N GLU A 31 10.21 5.43 -4.33
CA GLU A 31 11.36 5.09 -5.16
C GLU A 31 12.67 5.39 -4.45
N SER A 32 12.75 6.52 -3.73
CA SER A 32 13.95 6.87 -2.98
C SER A 32 14.25 5.89 -1.85
N ALA A 33 13.23 5.20 -1.36
CA ALA A 33 13.37 4.20 -0.30
C ALA A 33 13.76 2.81 -0.85
N GLY A 34 13.91 2.68 -2.17
CA GLY A 34 14.40 1.45 -2.79
C GLY A 34 13.33 0.53 -3.35
N TYR A 35 12.07 0.97 -3.36
CA TYR A 35 10.98 0.18 -3.95
C TYR A 35 10.79 0.53 -5.43
N GLU A 36 10.23 -0.39 -6.18
CA GLU A 36 9.81 -0.14 -7.56
C GLU A 36 8.35 0.31 -7.55
N VAL A 37 8.05 1.47 -8.16
CA VAL A 37 6.66 1.89 -8.38
C VAL A 37 6.22 1.33 -9.73
N VAL A 38 5.28 0.41 -9.70
CA VAL A 38 4.79 -0.27 -10.91
C VAL A 38 3.98 0.70 -11.78
N ALA A 39 3.12 1.48 -11.14
CA ALA A 39 2.29 2.48 -11.80
C ALA A 39 1.66 3.37 -10.75
N THR A 40 1.14 4.51 -11.20
CA THR A 40 0.37 5.44 -10.36
C THR A 40 -0.91 5.77 -11.11
N HIS A 41 -2.05 5.48 -10.50
CA HIS A 41 -3.35 5.72 -11.08
C HIS A 41 -4.23 6.52 -10.13
N ASP A 42 -5.29 7.12 -10.66
CA ASP A 42 -6.18 7.96 -9.88
C ASP A 42 -7.57 7.35 -9.65
N ASN A 43 -7.80 6.15 -10.16
CA ASN A 43 -9.11 5.50 -10.09
C ASN A 43 -8.98 3.98 -9.99
N VAL A 44 -10.05 3.33 -9.58
CA VAL A 44 -10.07 1.89 -9.33
C VAL A 44 -9.96 1.08 -10.61
N THR A 45 -10.63 1.49 -11.67
CA THR A 45 -10.63 0.73 -12.94
C THR A 45 -9.22 0.59 -13.49
N ASP A 46 -8.48 1.70 -13.57
CA ASP A 46 -7.11 1.67 -14.10
C ASP A 46 -6.16 0.92 -13.17
N ALA A 47 -6.38 1.05 -11.85
CA ALA A 47 -5.58 0.33 -10.87
C ALA A 47 -5.75 -1.18 -11.02
N LEU A 48 -6.97 -1.66 -11.19
CA LEU A 48 -7.23 -3.09 -11.38
C LEU A 48 -6.64 -3.59 -12.69
N ALA A 49 -6.72 -2.79 -13.75
CA ALA A 49 -6.09 -3.14 -15.01
C ALA A 49 -4.57 -3.27 -14.86
N ALA A 50 -3.96 -2.38 -14.07
CA ALA A 50 -2.53 -2.44 -13.79
C ALA A 50 -2.16 -3.70 -12.99
N LEU A 51 -2.98 -4.10 -12.03
CA LEU A 51 -2.76 -5.35 -11.29
C LEU A 51 -2.76 -6.56 -12.21
N ASP A 52 -3.74 -6.63 -13.09
CA ASP A 52 -3.88 -7.76 -14.01
C ASP A 52 -2.74 -7.79 -15.02
N ALA A 53 -2.32 -6.63 -15.53
CA ALA A 53 -1.20 -6.52 -16.47
C ALA A 53 0.14 -6.86 -15.82
N ALA A 54 0.32 -6.49 -14.54
CA ALA A 54 1.57 -6.73 -13.83
C ALA A 54 1.84 -8.21 -13.58
N ALA A 55 0.81 -9.05 -13.59
CA ALA A 55 0.97 -10.48 -13.38
C ALA A 55 1.98 -11.12 -14.31
N GLY A 56 2.14 -10.60 -15.54
CA GLY A 56 3.10 -11.11 -16.50
C GLY A 56 4.54 -10.64 -16.28
N ALA A 57 4.73 -9.53 -15.53
CA ALA A 57 6.05 -8.92 -15.29
C ALA A 57 6.51 -9.11 -13.86
N GLY A 58 5.76 -9.83 -13.06
CA GLY A 58 5.98 -10.03 -11.64
C GLY A 58 4.86 -9.40 -10.82
N PRO A 59 4.60 -9.91 -9.61
CA PRO A 59 3.45 -9.48 -8.83
C PRO A 59 3.62 -8.06 -8.29
N VAL A 60 2.48 -7.40 -8.06
CA VAL A 60 2.43 -6.23 -7.18
C VAL A 60 2.40 -6.76 -5.75
N ASP A 61 3.30 -6.28 -4.92
CA ASP A 61 3.44 -6.77 -3.55
C ASP A 61 2.61 -5.97 -2.56
N LEU A 62 2.31 -4.72 -2.88
CA LEU A 62 1.56 -3.82 -2.01
C LEU A 62 0.91 -2.72 -2.84
N ILE A 63 -0.31 -2.38 -2.49
CA ILE A 63 -0.96 -1.19 -3.02
C ILE A 63 -1.00 -0.14 -1.91
N ILE A 64 -0.61 1.10 -2.25
CA ILE A 64 -0.83 2.25 -1.37
C ILE A 64 -1.92 3.07 -2.03
N ALA A 65 -3.06 3.22 -1.36
CA ALA A 65 -4.24 3.83 -1.96
C ALA A 65 -4.94 4.79 -1.00
N ASP A 66 -5.51 5.86 -1.55
CA ASP A 66 -6.45 6.66 -0.78
C ASP A 66 -7.82 5.96 -0.79
N VAL A 67 -8.63 6.24 0.23
CA VAL A 67 -10.00 5.75 0.30
C VAL A 67 -10.87 6.50 -0.69
N LYS A 68 -10.69 7.83 -0.80
CA LYS A 68 -11.42 8.65 -1.76
C LYS A 68 -10.66 8.70 -3.06
N LEU A 69 -11.28 8.25 -4.13
CA LEU A 69 -10.67 8.21 -5.46
C LEU A 69 -11.66 8.77 -6.48
N SER A 70 -11.13 9.19 -7.63
CA SER A 70 -11.95 9.63 -8.76
C SER A 70 -12.81 8.48 -9.27
N GLY A 71 -14.00 8.81 -9.77
CA GLY A 71 -14.93 7.83 -10.32
C GLY A 71 -15.92 7.33 -9.29
N LYS A 72 -16.63 6.26 -9.64
CA LYS A 72 -17.73 5.74 -8.84
C LYS A 72 -17.31 4.82 -7.71
N ARG A 73 -16.13 4.17 -7.84
CA ARG A 73 -15.65 3.21 -6.87
C ARG A 73 -14.63 3.86 -5.94
N SER A 74 -14.67 3.47 -4.67
CA SER A 74 -13.76 4.00 -3.64
C SER A 74 -12.54 3.10 -3.46
N GLY A 75 -11.60 3.56 -2.64
CA GLY A 75 -10.47 2.71 -2.25
C GLY A 75 -10.90 1.45 -1.51
N LEU A 76 -12.05 1.46 -0.83
CA LEU A 76 -12.57 0.25 -0.20
C LEU A 76 -12.96 -0.80 -1.25
N ASP A 77 -13.57 -0.37 -2.35
CA ASP A 77 -13.87 -1.27 -3.46
C ASP A 77 -12.60 -1.85 -4.06
N LEU A 78 -11.59 -1.01 -4.25
CA LEU A 78 -10.28 -1.45 -4.73
C LEU A 78 -9.67 -2.49 -3.78
N ALA A 79 -9.73 -2.24 -2.49
CA ALA A 79 -9.13 -3.14 -1.50
C ALA A 79 -9.80 -4.51 -1.51
N ARG A 80 -11.13 -4.57 -1.67
CA ARG A 80 -11.84 -5.84 -1.79
C ARG A 80 -11.37 -6.64 -3.01
N GLU A 81 -11.25 -5.97 -4.15
CA GLU A 81 -10.78 -6.60 -5.38
C GLU A 81 -9.31 -7.03 -5.29
N ALA A 82 -8.47 -6.19 -4.69
CA ALA A 82 -7.07 -6.52 -4.49
C ALA A 82 -6.91 -7.71 -3.54
N SER A 83 -7.72 -7.75 -2.48
CA SER A 83 -7.72 -8.85 -1.54
C SER A 83 -8.07 -10.17 -2.21
N ALA A 84 -9.05 -10.16 -3.12
CA ALA A 84 -9.41 -11.34 -3.89
C ALA A 84 -8.27 -11.83 -4.77
N ARG A 85 -7.34 -10.95 -5.12
CA ARG A 85 -6.14 -11.27 -5.90
C ARG A 85 -4.91 -11.54 -5.02
N GLY A 86 -5.08 -11.54 -3.71
CA GLY A 86 -3.98 -11.77 -2.76
C GLY A 86 -3.01 -10.60 -2.61
N VAL A 87 -3.40 -9.39 -2.98
CA VAL A 87 -2.54 -8.20 -2.90
C VAL A 87 -2.97 -7.34 -1.72
N PRO A 88 -2.08 -7.10 -0.75
CA PRO A 88 -2.43 -6.26 0.42
C PRO A 88 -2.53 -4.79 0.04
N VAL A 89 -3.41 -4.07 0.74
CA VAL A 89 -3.59 -2.63 0.58
C VAL A 89 -3.30 -1.92 1.89
N LEU A 90 -2.44 -0.90 1.82
CA LEU A 90 -2.25 0.08 2.88
C LEU A 90 -2.95 1.35 2.44
N PHE A 91 -3.93 1.82 3.22
CA PHE A 91 -4.55 3.10 2.91
C PHE A 91 -3.67 4.25 3.39
N ALA A 92 -3.52 5.27 2.55
CA ALA A 92 -2.92 6.55 2.89
C ALA A 92 -4.02 7.59 2.77
N THR A 93 -4.61 7.99 3.88
CA THR A 93 -5.89 8.71 3.87
C THR A 93 -5.99 9.71 5.02
N GLY A 94 -6.82 10.74 4.85
CA GLY A 94 -7.11 11.67 5.93
C GLY A 94 -8.06 11.10 6.98
N ARG A 95 -8.75 10.02 6.64
CA ARG A 95 -9.68 9.37 7.55
C ARG A 95 -9.73 7.87 7.25
N CYS A 96 -9.46 7.07 8.28
CA CYS A 96 -9.53 5.62 8.16
C CYS A 96 -10.94 5.15 8.52
N PRO A 97 -11.71 4.64 7.55
CA PRO A 97 -13.07 4.18 7.86
C PRO A 97 -13.03 2.83 8.58
N PRO A 98 -14.06 2.52 9.40
CA PRO A 98 -14.08 1.23 10.10
C PRO A 98 -13.99 0.01 9.18
N GLU A 99 -14.55 0.10 7.99
CA GLU A 99 -14.51 -1.00 7.02
C GLU A 99 -13.11 -1.36 6.56
N ALA A 100 -12.16 -0.43 6.69
CA ALA A 100 -10.77 -0.69 6.30
C ALA A 100 -10.17 -1.89 7.03
N ALA A 101 -10.58 -2.14 8.26
CA ALA A 101 -10.02 -3.21 9.09
C ALA A 101 -10.22 -4.60 8.50
N VAL A 102 -11.26 -4.80 7.68
CA VAL A 102 -11.56 -6.12 7.10
C VAL A 102 -11.08 -6.27 5.66
N VAL A 103 -10.67 -5.18 5.01
CA VAL A 103 -10.29 -5.23 3.59
C VAL A 103 -8.86 -4.77 3.34
N SER A 104 -8.18 -4.23 4.34
CA SER A 104 -6.81 -3.71 4.18
C SER A 104 -5.91 -4.18 5.32
N ILE A 105 -4.61 -3.88 5.19
CA ILE A 105 -3.65 -4.22 6.24
C ILE A 105 -3.37 -3.05 7.18
N GLY A 106 -3.91 -1.88 6.88
CA GLY A 106 -3.72 -0.72 7.75
C GLY A 106 -4.05 0.59 7.09
N CYS A 107 -3.94 1.66 7.90
CA CYS A 107 -4.11 3.03 7.45
C CYS A 107 -2.95 3.88 7.94
N LEU A 108 -2.39 4.68 7.04
CA LEU A 108 -1.44 5.73 7.36
C LEU A 108 -2.17 7.06 7.22
N MET A 109 -2.26 7.82 8.31
CA MET A 109 -3.04 9.04 8.34
C MET A 109 -2.27 10.21 7.73
N LYS A 110 -2.92 10.96 6.83
CA LYS A 110 -2.38 12.21 6.28
C LYS A 110 -2.49 13.32 7.32
N PRO A 111 -1.52 14.25 7.39
CA PRO A 111 -0.26 14.29 6.64
C PRO A 111 0.81 13.41 7.31
N TYR A 112 1.69 12.78 6.56
CA TYR A 112 2.68 11.85 7.13
C TYR A 112 4.13 12.16 6.78
N GLY A 113 4.39 12.96 5.76
CA GLY A 113 5.74 13.32 5.36
C GLY A 113 6.60 12.15 4.85
N GLU A 114 7.81 12.47 4.43
CA GLU A 114 8.73 11.46 3.88
C GLU A 114 9.12 10.41 4.92
N LYS A 115 9.54 10.87 6.10
CA LYS A 115 9.95 9.97 7.18
C LYS A 115 8.81 9.05 7.61
N GLY A 116 7.61 9.61 7.75
CA GLY A 116 6.43 8.84 8.14
C GLY A 116 6.10 7.75 7.15
N LEU A 117 6.15 8.05 5.86
CA LEU A 117 5.87 7.05 4.82
C LEU A 117 6.94 5.95 4.81
N LYS A 118 8.21 6.31 4.90
CA LYS A 118 9.31 5.32 4.93
C LYS A 118 9.21 4.40 6.14
N GLU A 119 8.90 4.95 7.32
CA GLU A 119 8.73 4.14 8.53
C GLU A 119 7.50 3.25 8.44
N ALA A 120 6.41 3.74 7.82
CA ALA A 120 5.22 2.94 7.61
C ALA A 120 5.50 1.74 6.69
N LEU A 121 6.26 1.94 5.62
CA LEU A 121 6.63 0.85 4.72
C LEU A 121 7.48 -0.20 5.42
N ARG A 122 8.38 0.22 6.29
CA ARG A 122 9.18 -0.72 7.08
C ARG A 122 8.30 -1.52 8.04
N ALA A 123 7.35 -0.86 8.69
CA ALA A 123 6.42 -1.55 9.59
C ALA A 123 5.53 -2.54 8.82
N VAL A 124 5.06 -2.15 7.64
CA VAL A 124 4.28 -3.05 6.78
C VAL A 124 5.09 -4.28 6.39
N GLU A 125 6.36 -4.09 6.02
CA GLU A 125 7.26 -5.18 5.68
C GLU A 125 7.35 -6.20 6.82
N GLU A 126 7.54 -5.74 8.04
CA GLU A 126 7.60 -6.61 9.21
C GLU A 126 6.26 -7.26 9.52
N HIS A 127 5.19 -6.49 9.39
CA HIS A 127 3.83 -7.00 9.64
C HIS A 127 3.48 -8.15 8.68
N LEU A 128 3.83 -8.01 7.42
CA LEU A 128 3.59 -9.06 6.42
C LEU A 128 4.44 -10.31 6.67
N GLN A 129 5.53 -10.18 7.42
CA GLN A 129 6.37 -11.30 7.81
C GLN A 129 5.92 -11.95 9.14
N GLY A 130 4.81 -11.50 9.69
CA GLY A 130 4.29 -12.02 10.94
C GLY A 130 4.96 -11.48 12.20
N LYS A 131 5.75 -10.42 12.05
CA LYS A 131 6.42 -9.76 13.19
C LYS A 131 5.53 -8.68 13.78
N THR A 132 5.91 -8.20 14.95
CA THR A 132 5.21 -7.08 15.61
C THR A 132 6.08 -5.83 15.50
N PRO A 133 5.85 -4.98 14.50
CA PRO A 133 6.71 -3.81 14.28
C PRO A 133 6.40 -2.69 15.26
N LYS A 134 7.39 -1.81 15.44
CA LYS A 134 7.15 -0.53 16.08
C LYS A 134 6.41 0.35 15.09
N LEU A 135 5.29 0.94 15.52
CA LEU A 135 4.46 1.74 14.64
C LEU A 135 4.85 3.21 14.70
N PRO A 136 5.08 3.87 13.55
CA PRO A 136 5.24 5.32 13.53
C PRO A 136 3.92 6.01 13.84
N LYS A 137 4.00 7.29 14.22
CA LYS A 137 2.80 8.08 14.46
C LYS A 137 1.93 8.10 13.23
N GLY A 138 0.64 7.89 13.41
CA GLY A 138 -0.35 7.94 12.34
C GLY A 138 -0.56 6.63 11.60
N LEU A 139 0.21 5.59 11.92
CA LEU A 139 0.03 4.27 11.29
C LEU A 139 -0.73 3.34 12.23
N GLU A 140 -1.79 2.75 11.71
CA GLU A 140 -2.50 1.66 12.35
C GLU A 140 -2.42 0.44 11.44
N LEU A 141 -2.07 -0.72 11.99
CA LEU A 141 -2.05 -1.98 11.24
C LEU A 141 -3.14 -2.90 11.78
N PHE A 142 -3.75 -3.65 10.88
CA PHE A 142 -4.82 -4.59 11.22
C PHE A 142 -4.31 -6.02 11.13
N PRO A 143 -4.89 -6.97 11.89
CA PRO A 143 -4.52 -8.36 11.75
C PRO A 143 -4.71 -8.84 10.31
N ILE A 144 -3.76 -9.66 9.86
CA ILE A 144 -3.86 -10.25 8.52
C ILE A 144 -4.85 -11.40 8.61
N VAL A 145 -5.92 -11.31 7.80
CA VAL A 145 -6.94 -12.35 7.76
C VAL A 145 -6.57 -13.36 6.69
N ALA A 146 -6.55 -14.64 7.05
CA ALA A 146 -6.32 -15.71 6.09
C ALA A 146 -7.49 -15.78 5.11
N ARG A 147 -7.21 -15.98 3.84
CA ARG A 147 -8.22 -15.99 2.79
C ARG A 147 -8.15 -17.23 1.96
#